data_bbdff004d26052c04ce14a33eea2a2ff
#
_entry.id   bbdff004d26052c04ce14a33eea2a2ff
#
_cell.length_a   1.000
_cell.length_b   1.000
_cell.length_c   1.000
_cell.angle_alpha   90.00
_cell.angle_beta   90.00
_cell.angle_gamma   90.00
#
_symmetry.space_group_name_H-M   'P 1'
#
loop_
_entity.id
_entity.type
_entity.pdbx_description
1 polymer ?
#
loop_
_entity_poly.entity_id
_entity_poly.type
_entity_poly.pdbx_seq_one_letter_code
_entity_poly.pdbx_strand_id
1 'polypeptide(L)'
;MANHAHILLRSGPAGLSAFMRKLLTGHAVNYNRRHHRHGHLFQNRYKSIVCEEDAYFKQLVRYIHLNPLRAGIASTLPKLDWYRWCGHSCVVGRREHSWYAREYVLRWFGSTEKESARCCRHFV
;
A
#
# COMPACT_ATOMS: atom_id res chain seq x y z
N MET A 1 -4.92 -6.04 7.67
CA MET A 1 -5.16 -5.45 9.00
C MET A 1 -6.62 -5.11 9.13
N ALA A 2 -7.21 -5.37 10.27
CA ALA A 2 -8.67 -5.25 10.41
C ALA A 2 -9.17 -3.80 10.53
N ASN A 3 -8.34 -2.89 11.05
CA ASN A 3 -8.77 -1.55 11.47
C ASN A 3 -7.87 -0.39 11.02
N HIS A 4 -6.84 -0.65 10.26
CA HIS A 4 -5.95 0.39 9.72
C HIS A 4 -5.27 -0.05 8.43
N ALA A 5 -4.77 0.91 7.65
CA ALA A 5 -4.00 0.69 6.44
C ALA A 5 -2.69 1.49 6.50
N HIS A 6 -1.64 0.93 5.93
CA HIS A 6 -0.40 1.64 5.65
C HIS A 6 -0.36 1.99 4.17
N ILE A 7 -0.11 3.24 3.87
CA ILE A 7 -0.04 3.75 2.50
C ILE A 7 1.31 4.44 2.33
N LEU A 8 2.11 3.97 1.40
CA LEU A 8 3.29 4.68 0.95
C LEU A 8 2.87 5.58 -0.21
N LEU A 9 3.06 6.87 -0.04
CA LEU A 9 2.57 7.88 -0.98
C LEU A 9 3.65 8.90 -1.28
N ARG A 10 3.84 9.18 -2.57
CA ARG A 10 4.57 10.35 -3.03
C ARG A 10 3.57 11.47 -3.32
N SER A 11 3.58 12.53 -2.52
CA SER A 11 2.65 13.64 -2.70
C SER A 11 3.00 14.46 -3.95
N GLY A 12 1.98 14.85 -4.69
CA GLY A 12 2.10 15.82 -5.77
C GLY A 12 2.02 17.28 -5.26
N PRO A 13 1.97 18.27 -6.17
CA PRO A 13 1.96 19.68 -5.82
C PRO A 13 0.77 20.12 -4.94
N ALA A 14 -0.35 19.40 -4.99
CA ALA A 14 -1.50 19.66 -4.12
C ALA A 14 -1.29 19.25 -2.65
N GLY A 15 -0.22 18.53 -2.37
CA GLY A 15 0.16 18.10 -1.04
C GLY A 15 -0.64 16.92 -0.48
N LEU A 16 -0.10 16.32 0.58
CA LEU A 16 -0.65 15.14 1.23
C LEU A 16 -2.06 15.37 1.78
N SER A 17 -2.30 16.53 2.42
CA SER A 17 -3.58 16.82 3.06
C SER A 17 -4.75 16.87 2.07
N ALA A 18 -4.54 17.44 0.89
CA ALA A 18 -5.56 17.48 -0.15
C ALA A 18 -5.91 16.09 -0.68
N PHE A 19 -4.89 15.26 -0.89
CA PHE A 19 -5.06 13.86 -1.31
C PHE A 19 -5.82 13.05 -0.24
N MET A 20 -5.36 13.09 1.01
CA MET A 20 -5.95 12.32 2.11
C MET A 20 -7.39 12.73 2.40
N ARG A 21 -7.70 14.03 2.32
CA ARG A 21 -9.08 14.52 2.45
C ARG A 21 -10.00 13.90 1.39
N LYS A 22 -9.59 13.91 0.12
CA LYS A 22 -10.38 13.31 -0.96
C LYS A 22 -10.54 11.80 -0.77
N LEU A 23 -9.46 11.11 -0.45
CA LEU A 23 -9.46 9.66 -0.25
C LEU A 23 -10.37 9.23 0.90
N LEU A 24 -10.15 9.82 2.08
CA LEU A 24 -10.88 9.41 3.29
C LEU A 24 -12.35 9.84 3.24
N THR A 25 -12.65 11.04 2.76
CA THR A 25 -14.03 11.50 2.61
C THR A 25 -14.78 10.67 1.57
N GLY A 26 -14.17 10.45 0.40
CA GLY A 26 -14.77 9.62 -0.64
C GLY A 26 -15.02 8.19 -0.18
N HIS A 27 -14.07 7.59 0.53
CA HIS A 27 -14.23 6.25 1.09
C HIS A 27 -15.36 6.22 2.14
N ALA A 28 -15.38 7.16 3.09
CA ALA A 28 -16.37 7.21 4.15
C ALA A 28 -17.79 7.38 3.59
N VAL A 29 -17.97 8.29 2.65
CA VAL A 29 -19.28 8.52 1.99
C VAL A 29 -19.76 7.26 1.28
N ASN A 30 -18.90 6.66 0.45
CA ASN A 30 -19.25 5.44 -0.30
C ASN A 30 -19.52 4.25 0.62
N TYR A 31 -18.74 4.07 1.66
CA TYR A 31 -18.91 3.01 2.64
C TYR A 31 -20.23 3.17 3.39
N ASN A 32 -20.47 4.35 3.95
CA ASN A 32 -21.70 4.62 4.69
C ASN A 32 -22.93 4.44 3.81
N ARG A 33 -22.91 4.94 2.58
CA ARG A 33 -24.01 4.75 1.62
C ARG A 33 -24.26 3.27 1.31
N ARG A 34 -23.22 2.49 1.06
CA ARG A 34 -23.32 1.06 0.73
C ARG A 34 -23.85 0.24 1.89
N HIS A 35 -23.47 0.59 3.11
CA HIS A 35 -23.78 -0.16 4.32
C HIS A 35 -24.93 0.47 5.15
N HIS A 36 -25.65 1.46 4.59
CA HIS A 36 -26.75 2.18 5.27
C HIS A 36 -26.36 2.69 6.67
N ARG A 37 -25.11 3.20 6.80
CA ARG A 37 -24.57 3.73 8.05
C ARG A 37 -24.54 5.24 8.05
N HIS A 38 -24.59 5.82 9.26
CA HIS A 38 -24.44 7.24 9.52
C HIS A 38 -23.28 7.47 10.50
N GLY A 39 -22.68 8.66 10.49
CA GLY A 39 -21.61 9.06 11.40
C GLY A 39 -20.20 8.76 10.88
N HIS A 40 -19.23 8.85 11.79
CA HIS A 40 -17.82 8.71 11.47
C HIS A 40 -17.43 7.27 11.13
N LEU A 41 -16.69 7.10 10.03
CA LEU A 41 -16.08 5.83 9.67
C LEU A 41 -14.69 5.69 10.29
N PHE A 42 -13.93 6.77 10.30
CA PHE A 42 -12.58 6.81 10.86
C PHE A 42 -12.61 7.43 12.26
N GLN A 43 -11.93 6.79 13.20
CA GLN A 43 -11.86 7.26 14.58
C GLN A 43 -11.11 8.59 14.72
N ASN A 44 -10.01 8.73 13.95
CA ASN A 44 -9.12 9.88 13.99
C ASN A 44 -8.67 10.30 12.58
N ARG A 45 -7.94 11.42 12.51
CA ARG A 45 -7.22 11.82 11.30
C ARG A 45 -6.12 10.80 10.99
N TYR A 46 -5.67 10.77 9.72
CA TYR A 46 -4.50 10.00 9.33
C TYR A 46 -3.25 10.49 10.07
N LYS A 47 -2.32 9.59 10.31
CA LYS A 47 -0.98 9.92 10.78
C LYS A 47 -0.04 9.86 9.58
N SER A 48 0.88 10.80 9.47
CA SER A 48 1.89 10.81 8.41
C SER A 48 3.29 10.92 8.99
N ILE A 49 4.21 10.22 8.37
CA ILE A 49 5.65 10.26 8.66
C ILE A 49 6.33 10.52 7.33
N VAL A 50 7.15 11.56 7.29
CA VAL A 50 8.00 11.83 6.13
C VAL A 50 9.15 10.85 6.17
N CYS A 51 9.38 10.15 5.06
CA CYS A 51 10.46 9.19 4.92
C CYS A 51 11.43 9.68 3.86
N GLU A 52 12.73 9.60 4.16
CA GLU A 52 13.78 9.82 3.17
C GLU A 52 13.76 8.68 2.15
N GLU A 53 13.73 9.07 0.87
CA GLU A 53 13.50 8.13 -0.22
C GLU A 53 14.64 7.12 -0.36
N ASP A 54 15.90 7.56 -0.23
CA ASP A 54 17.06 6.71 -0.52
C ASP A 54 17.38 5.72 0.60
N ALA A 55 17.32 6.13 1.86
CA ALA A 55 17.77 5.31 2.98
C ALA A 55 16.73 4.28 3.43
N TYR A 56 15.45 4.64 3.38
CA TYR A 56 14.38 3.86 4.00
C TYR A 56 13.39 3.22 3.03
N PHE A 57 13.38 3.61 1.75
CA PHE A 57 12.35 3.19 0.81
C PHE A 57 12.18 1.66 0.73
N LYS A 58 13.26 0.93 0.52
CA LYS A 58 13.22 -0.54 0.42
C LYS A 58 12.71 -1.19 1.70
N GLN A 59 13.19 -0.71 2.86
CA GLN A 59 12.75 -1.22 4.17
C GLN A 59 11.28 -0.93 4.42
N LEU A 60 10.80 0.24 4.02
CA LEU A 60 9.40 0.63 4.16
C LEU A 60 8.49 -0.20 3.25
N VAL A 61 8.89 -0.43 2.01
CA VAL A 61 8.20 -1.35 1.08
C VAL A 61 8.10 -2.74 1.71
N ARG A 62 9.22 -3.28 2.22
CA ARG A 62 9.25 -4.57 2.91
C ARG A 62 8.30 -4.60 4.11
N TYR A 63 8.37 -3.57 4.96
CA TYR A 63 7.49 -3.46 6.13
C TYR A 63 6.02 -3.51 5.75
N ILE A 64 5.60 -2.70 4.77
CA ILE A 64 4.21 -2.62 4.32
C ILE A 64 3.76 -3.94 3.69
N HIS A 65 4.60 -4.55 2.87
CA HIS A 65 4.29 -5.80 2.19
C HIS A 65 4.18 -6.99 3.14
N LEU A 66 5.01 -7.06 4.19
CA LEU A 66 4.96 -8.13 5.19
C LEU A 66 3.85 -7.98 6.24
N ASN A 67 3.22 -6.84 6.32
CA ASN A 67 2.18 -6.61 7.32
C ASN A 67 1.05 -7.65 7.33
N PRO A 68 0.51 -8.12 6.19
CA PRO A 68 -0.50 -9.17 6.19
C PRO A 68 -0.01 -10.51 6.75
N LEU A 69 1.28 -10.85 6.56
CA LEU A 69 1.89 -12.04 7.17
C LEU A 69 2.03 -11.87 8.68
N ARG A 70 2.57 -10.74 9.12
CA ARG A 70 2.75 -10.43 10.56
C ARG A 70 1.43 -10.36 11.32
N ALA A 71 0.37 -9.93 10.65
CA ALA A 71 -0.98 -9.89 11.20
C ALA A 71 -1.73 -11.23 11.10
N GLY A 72 -1.10 -12.30 10.60
CA GLY A 72 -1.73 -13.61 10.43
C GLY A 72 -2.82 -13.69 9.36
N ILE A 73 -2.99 -12.64 8.55
CA ILE A 73 -4.00 -12.58 7.47
C ILE A 73 -3.57 -13.46 6.30
N ALA A 74 -2.30 -13.41 5.93
CA ALA A 74 -1.69 -14.33 4.99
C ALA A 74 -0.77 -15.26 5.79
N SER A 75 -0.96 -16.57 5.69
CA SER A 75 -0.19 -17.55 6.48
C SER A 75 1.14 -17.94 5.84
N THR A 76 1.35 -17.61 4.56
CA THR A 76 2.57 -17.94 3.80
C THR A 76 2.84 -16.91 2.73
N LEU A 77 4.11 -16.82 2.26
CA LEU A 77 4.49 -15.95 1.14
C LEU A 77 3.69 -16.25 -0.15
N PRO A 78 3.48 -17.50 -0.56
CA PRO A 78 2.62 -17.78 -1.72
C PRO A 78 1.20 -17.26 -1.58
N LYS A 79 0.62 -17.27 -0.39
CA LYS A 79 -0.70 -16.65 -0.14
C LYS A 79 -0.63 -15.11 -0.17
N LEU A 80 0.47 -14.53 0.28
CA LEU A 80 0.72 -13.11 0.18
C LEU A 80 0.83 -12.64 -1.28
N ASP A 81 1.49 -13.41 -2.15
CA ASP A 81 1.60 -13.12 -3.58
C ASP A 81 0.24 -12.88 -4.25
N TRP A 82 -0.81 -13.53 -3.76
CA TRP A 82 -2.18 -13.42 -4.28
C TRP A 82 -3.10 -12.51 -3.44
N TYR A 83 -2.61 -11.99 -2.32
CA TYR A 83 -3.44 -11.19 -1.42
C TYR A 83 -3.79 -9.84 -2.03
N ARG A 84 -5.08 -9.64 -2.33
CA ARG A 84 -5.57 -8.50 -3.11
C ARG A 84 -5.45 -7.12 -2.42
N TRP A 85 -5.33 -7.12 -1.11
CA TRP A 85 -5.34 -5.89 -0.31
C TRP A 85 -3.93 -5.44 0.12
N CYS A 86 -2.91 -5.86 -0.62
CA CYS A 86 -1.53 -5.46 -0.41
C CYS A 86 -0.85 -5.20 -1.75
N GLY A 87 0.00 -4.17 -1.80
CA GLY A 87 0.80 -3.83 -3.00
C GLY A 87 1.76 -4.94 -3.44
N HIS A 88 2.08 -5.89 -2.56
CA HIS A 88 2.94 -7.02 -2.89
C HIS A 88 2.46 -7.80 -4.12
N SER A 89 1.17 -8.10 -4.21
CA SER A 89 0.59 -8.81 -5.35
C SER A 89 0.76 -8.06 -6.69
N CYS A 90 0.80 -6.73 -6.65
CA CYS A 90 1.07 -5.91 -7.84
C CYS A 90 2.56 -5.95 -8.21
N VAL A 91 3.45 -5.84 -7.23
CA VAL A 91 4.89 -5.86 -7.48
C VAL A 91 5.34 -7.18 -8.08
N VAL A 92 4.86 -8.31 -7.57
CA VAL A 92 5.20 -9.64 -8.11
C VAL A 92 4.43 -10.00 -9.40
N GLY A 93 3.62 -9.07 -9.94
CA GLY A 93 2.92 -9.24 -11.22
C GLY A 93 1.73 -10.19 -11.19
N ARG A 94 1.12 -10.41 -10.02
CA ARG A 94 -0.11 -11.22 -9.89
C ARG A 94 -1.38 -10.41 -10.10
N ARG A 95 -1.30 -9.09 -9.87
CA ARG A 95 -2.41 -8.13 -10.05
C ARG A 95 -1.90 -6.86 -10.69
N GLU A 96 -2.80 -6.15 -11.32
CA GLU A 96 -2.52 -4.84 -11.90
C GLU A 96 -3.56 -3.84 -11.41
N HIS A 97 -3.08 -2.66 -11.04
CA HIS A 97 -3.92 -1.53 -10.66
C HIS A 97 -3.30 -0.25 -11.23
N SER A 98 -4.07 0.50 -11.98
CA SER A 98 -3.64 1.75 -12.64
C SER A 98 -3.17 2.85 -11.68
N TRP A 99 -3.63 2.81 -10.43
CA TRP A 99 -3.24 3.75 -9.38
C TRP A 99 -1.97 3.34 -8.62
N TYR A 100 -1.45 2.11 -8.84
CA TYR A 100 -0.26 1.61 -8.16
C TYR A 100 0.99 1.86 -9.00
N ALA A 101 1.93 2.64 -8.47
CA ALA A 101 3.17 2.99 -9.15
C ALA A 101 4.19 1.83 -9.11
N ARG A 102 3.84 0.71 -9.76
CA ARG A 102 4.63 -0.53 -9.77
C ARG A 102 6.05 -0.30 -10.29
N GLU A 103 6.19 0.39 -11.42
CA GLU A 103 7.49 0.67 -12.03
C GLU A 103 8.38 1.49 -11.11
N TYR A 104 7.80 2.46 -10.39
CA TYR A 104 8.52 3.25 -9.42
C TYR A 104 9.11 2.39 -8.30
N VAL A 105 8.37 1.42 -7.80
CA VAL A 105 8.85 0.48 -6.78
C VAL A 105 9.94 -0.43 -7.35
N LEU A 106 9.70 -1.01 -8.53
CA LEU A 106 10.59 -2.00 -9.13
C LEU A 106 11.98 -1.46 -9.45
N ARG A 107 12.11 -0.20 -9.90
CA ARG A 107 13.41 0.41 -10.23
C ARG A 107 14.40 0.45 -9.05
N TRP A 108 13.92 0.30 -7.82
CA TRP A 108 14.77 0.23 -6.64
C TRP A 108 15.37 -1.16 -6.40
N PHE A 109 14.92 -2.18 -7.11
CA PHE A 109 15.30 -3.57 -6.89
C PHE A 109 16.09 -4.21 -8.04
N GLY A 110 16.21 -3.56 -9.18
CA GLY A 110 16.97 -4.07 -10.33
C GLY A 110 16.82 -3.23 -11.59
N SER A 111 17.50 -3.64 -12.65
CA SER A 111 17.53 -2.94 -13.94
C SER A 111 16.45 -3.40 -14.92
N THR A 112 15.94 -4.63 -14.76
CA THR A 112 14.85 -5.16 -15.58
C THR A 112 13.64 -5.50 -14.73
N GLU A 113 12.45 -5.43 -15.32
CA GLU A 113 11.19 -5.67 -14.61
C GLU A 113 11.13 -7.04 -13.94
N LYS A 114 11.52 -8.09 -14.67
CA LYS A 114 11.50 -9.48 -14.15
C LYS A 114 12.51 -9.68 -13.02
N GLU A 115 13.70 -9.13 -13.17
CA GLU A 115 14.75 -9.18 -12.15
C GLU A 115 14.30 -8.40 -10.90
N SER A 116 13.82 -7.18 -11.07
CA SER A 116 13.35 -6.33 -9.99
C SER A 116 12.21 -6.98 -9.20
N ALA A 117 11.23 -7.59 -9.86
CA ALA A 117 10.12 -8.28 -9.20
C ALA A 117 10.63 -9.50 -8.40
N ARG A 118 11.57 -10.27 -8.95
CA ARG A 118 12.21 -11.40 -8.25
C ARG A 118 13.02 -10.91 -7.04
N CYS A 119 13.85 -9.88 -7.23
CA CYS A 119 14.65 -9.30 -6.15
C CYS A 119 13.77 -8.73 -5.04
N CYS A 120 12.71 -7.98 -5.39
CA CYS A 120 11.76 -7.47 -4.41
C CYS A 120 11.07 -8.59 -3.63
N ARG A 121 10.62 -9.65 -4.32
CA ARG A 121 10.00 -10.81 -3.68
C ARG A 121 10.97 -11.54 -2.74
N HIS A 122 12.24 -11.63 -3.10
CA HIS A 122 13.26 -12.24 -2.25
C HIS A 122 13.62 -11.35 -1.05
N PHE A 123 13.61 -10.04 -1.24
CA PHE A 123 13.88 -9.07 -0.18
C PHE A 123 12.74 -8.98 0.85
N VAL A 124 11.51 -9.16 0.43
CA VAL A 124 10.31 -9.23 1.30
C VAL A 124 10.23 -10.58 2.02
#